data_dd609b5a5edfc4b012d1069b23ab5991
#
_entry.id   dd609b5a5edfc4b012d1069b23ab5991
#
_cell.length_a   1.000
_cell.length_b   1.000
_cell.length_c   1.000
_cell.angle_alpha   90.00
_cell.angle_beta   90.00
_cell.angle_gamma   90.00
#
_symmetry.space_group_name_H-M   'P 1'
#
loop_
_entity.id
_entity.type
_entity.pdbx_description
1 polymer ?
#
loop_
_entity_poly.entity_id
_entity_poly.type
_entity_poly.pdbx_seq_one_letter_code
_entity_poly.pdbx_strand_id
1 'polypeptide(L)'
;MAMRNSTYSIQTSVYVVYLKQAGLVGTTIGVLFSAAEIASGFGALFAGRAMGLGNAQRTMLSGTAISILLIALTPLLGGILALLLLFQMVRGWLEGVIQPLVLSVQARAAGRHQQGAVVGLRQTGQRFTSIVVPPIMGTIADRLGVSASFLLIGGFMLLLCISVALIIRRVGMRPS
;
A
#
# COMPACT_ATOMS: atom_id res chain seq x y z
N MET A 1 -4.49 -8.80 -0.54
CA MET A 1 -3.83 -8.38 -1.78
C MET A 1 -4.48 -7.19 -2.44
N ALA A 2 -5.79 -7.20 -2.63
CA ALA A 2 -6.53 -6.04 -3.14
C ALA A 2 -6.20 -4.74 -2.40
N MET A 3 -6.07 -4.77 -1.07
CA MET A 3 -5.75 -3.61 -0.24
C MET A 3 -4.46 -2.90 -0.61
N ARG A 4 -3.37 -3.66 -0.87
CA ARG A 4 -2.09 -3.06 -1.26
C ARG A 4 -2.17 -2.40 -2.64
N ASN A 5 -2.91 -3.02 -3.55
CA ASN A 5 -3.09 -2.48 -4.90
C ASN A 5 -3.98 -1.23 -4.90
N SER A 6 -5.00 -1.20 -4.04
CA SER A 6 -5.80 0.01 -3.81
C SER A 6 -4.93 1.15 -3.30
N THR A 7 -4.04 0.88 -2.36
CA THR A 7 -3.08 1.85 -1.82
C THR A 7 -2.18 2.41 -2.93
N TYR A 8 -1.68 1.56 -3.82
CA TYR A 8 -0.85 1.99 -4.95
C TYR A 8 -1.64 2.82 -5.98
N SER A 9 -2.88 2.42 -6.31
CA SER A 9 -3.75 3.17 -7.23
C SER A 9 -4.16 4.53 -6.67
N ILE A 10 -4.45 4.62 -5.38
CA ILE A 10 -4.72 5.87 -4.68
C ILE A 10 -3.52 6.81 -4.80
N GLN A 11 -2.33 6.28 -4.58
CA GLN A 11 -1.12 7.06 -4.63
C GLN A 11 -0.81 7.59 -6.03
N THR A 12 -0.95 6.80 -7.07
CA THR A 12 -0.59 7.25 -8.43
C THR A 12 -1.58 8.23 -9.03
N SER A 13 -2.85 8.18 -8.63
CA SER A 13 -3.89 9.03 -9.23
C SER A 13 -4.24 10.24 -8.34
N VAL A 14 -4.71 9.98 -7.13
CA VAL A 14 -5.28 11.05 -6.29
C VAL A 14 -4.21 11.78 -5.48
N TYR A 15 -3.13 11.10 -5.11
CA TYR A 15 -2.00 11.71 -4.44
C TYR A 15 -1.33 12.80 -5.28
N VAL A 16 -1.18 12.56 -6.59
CA VAL A 16 -0.65 13.57 -7.53
C VAL A 16 -1.57 14.78 -7.60
N VAL A 17 -2.89 14.57 -7.64
CA VAL A 17 -3.87 15.66 -7.63
C VAL A 17 -3.79 16.46 -6.34
N TYR A 18 -3.71 15.78 -5.20
CA TYR A 18 -3.53 16.42 -3.89
C TYR A 18 -2.27 17.28 -3.84
N LEU A 19 -1.12 16.76 -4.27
CA LEU A 19 0.14 17.50 -4.27
C LEU A 19 0.10 18.71 -5.20
N LYS A 20 -0.58 18.61 -6.34
CA LYS A 20 -0.81 19.76 -7.23
C LYS A 20 -1.70 20.82 -6.59
N GLN A 21 -2.75 20.42 -5.89
CA GLN A 21 -3.61 21.36 -5.14
C GLN A 21 -2.89 22.00 -3.95
N ALA A 22 -1.93 21.30 -3.36
CA ALA A 22 -1.02 21.86 -2.34
C ALA A 22 0.04 22.80 -2.92
N GLY A 23 0.00 23.10 -4.23
CA GLY A 23 0.89 24.06 -4.89
C GLY A 23 2.27 23.49 -5.27
N LEU A 24 2.47 22.16 -5.19
CA LEU A 24 3.74 21.53 -5.53
C LEU A 24 3.92 21.40 -7.04
N VAL A 25 5.10 21.76 -7.52
CA VAL A 25 5.48 21.68 -8.94
C VAL A 25 5.71 20.21 -9.33
N GLY A 26 5.47 19.88 -10.60
CA GLY A 26 5.63 18.52 -11.12
C GLY A 26 7.00 17.89 -10.86
N THR A 27 8.07 18.66 -10.90
CA THR A 27 9.44 18.23 -10.56
C THR A 27 9.54 17.76 -9.10
N THR A 28 8.97 18.50 -8.17
CA THR A 28 8.95 18.14 -6.73
C THR A 28 8.16 16.85 -6.51
N ILE A 29 7.04 16.69 -7.21
CA ILE A 29 6.24 15.47 -7.18
C ILE A 29 7.07 14.29 -7.70
N GLY A 30 7.79 14.48 -8.81
CA GLY A 30 8.71 13.47 -9.36
C GLY A 30 9.80 13.06 -8.37
N VAL A 31 10.42 14.01 -7.68
CA VAL A 31 11.43 13.75 -6.63
C VAL A 31 10.85 12.94 -5.48
N LEU A 32 9.63 13.25 -5.01
CA LEU A 32 8.96 12.50 -3.97
C LEU A 32 8.73 11.02 -4.37
N PHE A 33 8.29 10.78 -5.59
CA PHE A 33 8.12 9.42 -6.11
C PHE A 33 9.46 8.69 -6.27
N SER A 34 10.46 9.35 -6.84
CA SER A 34 11.79 8.76 -7.01
C SER A 34 12.43 8.40 -5.67
N ALA A 35 12.29 9.25 -4.65
CA ALA A 35 12.76 8.97 -3.29
C ALA A 35 12.06 7.75 -2.68
N ALA A 36 10.75 7.58 -2.90
CA ALA A 36 10.01 6.42 -2.46
C ALA A 36 10.47 5.14 -3.16
N GLU A 37 10.72 5.18 -4.47
CA GLU A 37 11.21 4.03 -5.23
C GLU A 37 12.64 3.63 -4.83
N ILE A 38 13.52 4.60 -4.59
CA ILE A 38 14.86 4.36 -4.06
C ILE A 38 14.78 3.69 -2.68
N ALA A 39 13.96 4.23 -1.78
CA ALA A 39 13.72 3.64 -0.47
C ALA A 39 13.15 2.22 -0.56
N SER A 40 12.26 1.96 -1.54
CA SER A 40 11.72 0.62 -1.83
C SER A 40 12.81 -0.35 -2.29
N GLY A 41 13.73 0.08 -3.15
CA GLY A 41 14.90 -0.72 -3.53
C GLY A 41 15.74 -1.14 -2.33
N PHE A 42 16.05 -0.19 -1.43
CA PHE A 42 16.74 -0.50 -0.18
C PHE A 42 15.93 -1.43 0.73
N GLY A 43 14.62 -1.20 0.86
CA GLY A 43 13.72 -2.07 1.63
C GLY A 43 13.75 -3.52 1.14
N ALA A 44 13.81 -3.73 -0.16
CA ALA A 44 13.86 -5.06 -0.77
C ALA A 44 15.10 -5.87 -0.35
N LEU A 45 16.24 -5.21 -0.12
CA LEU A 45 17.46 -5.86 0.38
C LEU A 45 17.29 -6.43 1.80
N PHE A 46 16.42 -5.82 2.61
CA PHE A 46 16.12 -6.28 3.97
C PHE A 46 14.99 -7.32 4.04
N ALA A 47 14.29 -7.58 2.93
CA ALA A 47 13.20 -8.54 2.89
C ALA A 47 13.62 -9.96 3.32
N GLY A 48 14.84 -10.39 2.99
CA GLY A 48 15.39 -11.67 3.42
C GLY A 48 15.52 -11.78 4.95
N ARG A 49 15.99 -10.73 5.62
CA ARG A 49 16.06 -10.67 7.08
C ARG A 49 14.67 -10.66 7.72
N ALA A 50 13.73 -9.93 7.14
CA ALA A 50 12.35 -9.90 7.59
C ALA A 50 11.64 -11.27 7.49
N MET A 51 12.00 -12.09 6.50
CA MET A 51 11.53 -13.48 6.39
C MET A 51 12.07 -14.38 7.52
N GLY A 52 13.29 -14.14 7.99
CA GLY A 52 13.93 -14.89 9.08
C GLY A 52 13.36 -14.59 10.48
N LEU A 53 12.65 -13.48 10.67
CA LEU A 53 12.05 -13.07 11.94
C LEU A 53 10.75 -13.81 12.32
N GLY A 54 10.45 -14.93 11.69
CA GLY A 54 9.52 -15.96 12.17
C GLY A 54 8.05 -15.81 11.77
N ASN A 55 7.53 -14.64 11.39
CA ASN A 55 6.12 -14.49 11.04
C ASN A 55 5.90 -13.51 9.85
N ALA A 56 6.25 -13.98 8.64
CA ALA A 56 6.06 -13.23 7.40
C ALA A 56 4.65 -12.60 7.28
N GLN A 57 3.63 -13.32 7.74
CA GLN A 57 2.24 -12.87 7.70
C GLN A 57 1.98 -11.67 8.64
N ARG A 58 2.56 -11.66 9.83
CA ARG A 58 2.45 -10.52 10.76
C ARG A 58 3.19 -9.30 10.22
N THR A 59 4.40 -9.50 9.70
CA THR A 59 5.18 -8.43 9.07
C THR A 59 4.46 -7.81 7.88
N MET A 60 3.82 -8.64 7.04
CA MET A 60 3.00 -8.15 5.92
C MET A 60 1.80 -7.33 6.39
N LEU A 61 1.06 -7.81 7.40
CA LEU A 61 -0.12 -7.12 7.91
C LEU A 61 0.25 -5.80 8.59
N SER A 62 1.24 -5.80 9.49
CA SER A 62 1.68 -4.59 10.18
C SER A 62 2.24 -3.57 9.20
N GLY A 63 3.11 -3.97 8.28
CA GLY A 63 3.67 -3.07 7.28
C GLY A 63 2.61 -2.48 6.34
N THR A 64 1.62 -3.27 5.92
CA THR A 64 0.50 -2.78 5.11
C THR A 64 -0.37 -1.80 5.91
N ALA A 65 -0.68 -2.09 7.18
CA ALA A 65 -1.43 -1.20 8.05
C ALA A 65 -0.73 0.15 8.26
N ILE A 66 0.59 0.12 8.51
CA ILE A 66 1.41 1.33 8.64
C ILE A 66 1.41 2.13 7.33
N SER A 67 1.58 1.46 6.17
CA SER A 67 1.54 2.14 4.86
C SER A 67 0.20 2.82 4.59
N ILE A 68 -0.92 2.18 4.94
CA ILE A 68 -2.26 2.77 4.81
C ILE A 68 -2.42 3.97 5.75
N LEU A 69 -1.94 3.85 6.99
CA LEU A 69 -1.99 4.91 7.98
C LEU A 69 -1.20 6.15 7.51
N LEU A 70 0.02 5.95 6.99
CA LEU A 70 0.85 7.03 6.46
C LEU A 70 0.16 7.76 5.30
N ILE A 71 -0.52 7.04 4.40
CA ILE A 71 -1.28 7.66 3.31
C ILE A 71 -2.50 8.42 3.85
N ALA A 72 -3.25 7.84 4.78
CA ALA A 72 -4.41 8.49 5.37
C ALA A 72 -4.04 9.78 6.13
N LEU A 73 -2.86 9.83 6.75
CA LEU A 73 -2.35 11.00 7.46
C LEU A 73 -1.72 12.06 6.54
N THR A 74 -1.48 11.75 5.27
CA THR A 74 -0.87 12.70 4.31
C THR A 74 -1.53 14.08 4.29
N PRO A 75 -2.88 14.21 4.26
CA PRO A 75 -3.52 15.53 4.22
C PRO A 75 -3.31 16.36 5.48
N LEU A 76 -2.99 15.73 6.62
CA LEU A 76 -2.72 16.42 7.88
C LEU A 76 -1.33 17.07 7.93
N LEU A 77 -0.44 16.72 7.00
CA LEU A 77 0.93 17.24 6.95
C LEU A 77 1.01 18.66 6.38
N GLY A 78 -0.11 19.24 5.93
CA GLY A 78 -0.21 20.65 5.53
C GLY A 78 0.72 21.07 4.38
N GLY A 79 1.22 20.11 3.56
CA GLY A 79 2.10 20.42 2.44
C GLY A 79 3.58 20.68 2.83
N ILE A 80 4.00 20.39 4.06
CA ILE A 80 5.40 20.49 4.48
C ILE A 80 6.23 19.43 3.73
N LEU A 81 7.03 19.90 2.75
CA LEU A 81 7.78 19.05 1.82
C LEU A 81 8.69 18.04 2.54
N ALA A 82 9.38 18.45 3.60
CA ALA A 82 10.27 17.56 4.35
C ALA A 82 9.53 16.38 5.00
N LEU A 83 8.34 16.63 5.56
CA LEU A 83 7.50 15.59 6.15
C LEU A 83 6.91 14.68 5.07
N LEU A 84 6.46 15.23 3.95
CA LEU A 84 5.97 14.45 2.81
C LEU A 84 7.05 13.52 2.26
N LEU A 85 8.28 14.02 2.15
CA LEU A 85 9.44 13.23 1.69
C LEU A 85 9.74 12.09 2.68
N LEU A 86 9.78 12.38 3.98
CA LEU A 86 10.02 11.38 5.03
C LEU A 86 8.94 10.29 5.00
N PHE A 87 7.67 10.67 4.93
CA PHE A 87 6.54 9.72 4.86
C PHE A 87 6.61 8.85 3.61
N GLN A 88 6.95 9.43 2.46
CA GLN A 88 7.12 8.70 1.22
C GLN A 88 8.29 7.72 1.27
N MET A 89 9.42 8.10 1.85
CA MET A 89 10.57 7.21 2.02
C MET A 89 10.26 6.04 2.97
N VAL A 90 9.63 6.31 4.13
CA VAL A 90 9.23 5.26 5.08
C VAL A 90 8.24 4.30 4.43
N ARG A 91 7.26 4.81 3.71
CA ARG A 91 6.29 4.01 2.99
C ARG A 91 6.93 3.18 1.88
N GLY A 92 7.79 3.81 1.06
CA GLY A 92 8.54 3.10 0.02
C GLY A 92 9.36 1.96 0.60
N TRP A 93 10.10 2.21 1.68
CA TRP A 93 10.88 1.18 2.36
C TRP A 93 10.02 -0.01 2.84
N LEU A 94 8.87 0.27 3.47
CA LEU A 94 7.92 -0.76 3.88
C LEU A 94 7.40 -1.58 2.68
N GLU A 95 7.06 -0.92 1.58
CA GLU A 95 6.63 -1.60 0.35
C GLU A 95 7.74 -2.49 -0.22
N GLY A 96 8.98 -2.01 -0.22
CA GLY A 96 10.13 -2.78 -0.66
C GLY A 96 10.33 -4.07 0.14
N VAL A 97 10.13 -4.01 1.46
CA VAL A 97 10.18 -5.21 2.32
C VAL A 97 8.99 -6.13 2.07
N ILE A 98 7.78 -5.59 1.94
CA ILE A 98 6.54 -6.38 1.85
C ILE A 98 6.42 -7.10 0.49
N GLN A 99 6.87 -6.49 -0.60
CA GLN A 99 6.65 -7.02 -1.95
C GLN A 99 7.29 -8.39 -2.17
N PRO A 100 8.57 -8.63 -1.85
CA PRO A 100 9.17 -9.96 -1.95
C PRO A 100 8.53 -10.97 -0.98
N LEU A 101 8.14 -10.54 0.23
CA LEU A 101 7.43 -11.38 1.19
C LEU A 101 6.12 -11.91 0.62
N VAL A 102 5.32 -11.02 0.01
CA VAL A 102 4.07 -11.41 -0.64
C VAL A 102 4.31 -12.43 -1.74
N LEU A 103 5.32 -12.21 -2.59
CA LEU A 103 5.68 -13.14 -3.67
C LEU A 103 6.12 -14.49 -3.14
N SER A 104 6.95 -14.52 -2.10
CA SER A 104 7.44 -15.77 -1.49
C SER A 104 6.32 -16.59 -0.84
N VAL A 105 5.40 -15.94 -0.11
CA VAL A 105 4.23 -16.61 0.49
C VAL A 105 3.31 -17.17 -0.58
N GLN A 106 3.08 -16.43 -1.66
CA GLN A 106 2.28 -16.90 -2.79
C GLN A 106 2.91 -18.10 -3.50
N ALA A 107 4.22 -18.03 -3.77
CA ALA A 107 4.93 -19.11 -4.43
C ALA A 107 4.92 -20.41 -3.58
N ARG A 108 4.97 -20.28 -2.25
CA ARG A 108 4.87 -21.44 -1.34
C ARG A 108 3.45 -22.01 -1.26
N ALA A 109 2.42 -21.15 -1.29
CA ALA A 109 1.03 -21.58 -1.22
C ALA A 109 0.53 -22.17 -2.56
N ALA A 110 1.09 -21.75 -3.68
CA ALA A 110 0.79 -22.29 -4.99
C ALA A 110 1.70 -23.49 -5.27
N GLY A 111 1.14 -24.67 -5.47
CA GLY A 111 1.90 -25.81 -5.98
C GLY A 111 2.62 -25.43 -7.30
N ARG A 112 3.70 -26.15 -7.64
CA ARG A 112 4.55 -25.85 -8.83
C ARG A 112 3.76 -25.64 -10.12
N HIS A 113 2.64 -26.32 -10.29
CA HIS A 113 1.76 -26.24 -11.48
C HIS A 113 0.79 -25.06 -11.47
N GLN A 114 0.58 -24.38 -10.34
CA GLN A 114 -0.44 -23.33 -10.20
C GLN A 114 0.16 -21.92 -10.05
N GLN A 115 1.49 -21.77 -10.09
CA GLN A 115 2.15 -20.48 -9.90
C GLN A 115 1.70 -19.44 -10.92
N GLY A 116 1.57 -19.82 -12.20
CA GLY A 116 1.08 -18.95 -13.25
C GLY A 116 -0.35 -18.45 -13.00
N ALA A 117 -1.25 -19.35 -12.59
CA ALA A 117 -2.63 -18.99 -12.27
C ALA A 117 -2.73 -18.01 -11.09
N VAL A 118 -1.95 -18.22 -10.04
CA VAL A 118 -1.91 -17.33 -8.87
C VAL A 118 -1.36 -15.94 -9.24
N VAL A 119 -0.31 -15.88 -10.04
CA VAL A 119 0.23 -14.62 -10.55
C VAL A 119 -0.78 -13.92 -11.47
N GLY A 120 -1.43 -14.65 -12.37
CA GLY A 120 -2.48 -14.14 -13.24
C GLY A 120 -3.66 -13.57 -12.46
N LEU A 121 -4.20 -14.32 -11.49
CA LEU A 121 -5.29 -13.86 -10.62
C LEU A 121 -4.90 -12.60 -9.84
N ARG A 122 -3.67 -12.56 -9.33
CA ARG A 122 -3.15 -11.36 -8.67
C ARG A 122 -3.12 -10.16 -9.60
N GLN A 123 -2.60 -10.33 -10.82
CA GLN A 123 -2.51 -9.25 -11.81
C GLN A 123 -3.91 -8.77 -12.24
N THR A 124 -4.84 -9.69 -12.46
CA THR A 124 -6.23 -9.35 -12.78
C THR A 124 -6.88 -8.53 -11.68
N GLY A 125 -6.76 -8.98 -10.41
CA GLY A 125 -7.24 -8.22 -9.26
C GLY A 125 -6.59 -6.83 -9.14
N GLN A 126 -5.30 -6.73 -9.45
CA GLN A 126 -4.58 -5.46 -9.45
C GLN A 126 -5.11 -4.52 -10.54
N ARG A 127 -5.30 -5.02 -11.76
CA ARG A 127 -5.86 -4.24 -12.88
C ARG A 127 -7.28 -3.78 -12.58
N PHE A 128 -8.11 -4.69 -12.06
CA PHE A 128 -9.48 -4.35 -11.66
C PHE A 128 -9.51 -3.21 -10.63
N THR A 129 -8.68 -3.30 -9.60
CA THR A 129 -8.57 -2.25 -8.57
C THR A 129 -8.09 -0.93 -9.18
N SER A 130 -7.14 -0.96 -10.11
CA SER A 130 -6.62 0.25 -10.78
C SER A 130 -7.66 0.93 -11.68
N ILE A 131 -8.65 0.20 -12.15
CA ILE A 131 -9.75 0.76 -12.95
C ILE A 131 -10.86 1.31 -12.05
N VAL A 132 -11.20 0.61 -10.98
CA VAL A 132 -12.38 0.92 -10.14
C VAL A 132 -12.08 2.01 -9.10
N VAL A 133 -10.91 1.99 -8.48
CA VAL A 133 -10.59 2.89 -7.36
C VAL A 133 -10.49 4.37 -7.78
N PRO A 134 -9.82 4.75 -8.88
CA PRO A 134 -9.68 6.16 -9.25
C PRO A 134 -11.01 6.89 -9.49
N PRO A 135 -11.99 6.35 -10.24
CA PRO A 135 -13.29 7.00 -10.41
C PRO A 135 -14.05 7.20 -9.09
N ILE A 136 -14.03 6.18 -8.21
CA ILE A 136 -14.67 6.28 -6.89
C ILE A 136 -14.02 7.39 -6.06
N MET A 137 -12.68 7.44 -6.05
CA MET A 137 -11.97 8.51 -5.33
C MET A 137 -12.24 9.88 -5.94
N GLY A 138 -12.28 9.98 -7.27
CA GLY A 138 -12.60 11.23 -7.96
C GLY A 138 -13.98 11.75 -7.55
N THR A 139 -15.00 10.91 -7.61
CA THR A 139 -16.37 11.31 -7.23
C THR A 139 -16.49 11.71 -5.75
N ILE A 140 -15.74 11.07 -4.85
CA ILE A 140 -15.70 11.46 -3.43
C ILE A 140 -14.94 12.78 -3.28
N ALA A 141 -13.82 12.96 -4.00
CA ALA A 141 -13.02 14.18 -3.96
C ALA A 141 -13.81 15.41 -4.46
N ASP A 142 -14.62 15.24 -5.51
CA ASP A 142 -15.45 16.31 -6.09
C ASP A 142 -16.56 16.75 -5.12
N ARG A 143 -17.10 15.84 -4.31
CA ARG A 143 -18.21 16.14 -3.39
C ARG A 143 -17.77 16.58 -1.99
N LEU A 144 -16.72 15.97 -1.45
CA LEU A 144 -16.29 16.12 -0.05
C LEU A 144 -14.91 16.76 0.10
N GLY A 145 -14.25 17.02 -1.03
CA GLY A 145 -12.88 17.50 -1.06
C GLY A 145 -11.82 16.37 -1.01
N VAL A 146 -10.64 16.68 -1.53
CA VAL A 146 -9.56 15.70 -1.67
C VAL A 146 -9.08 15.17 -0.32
N SER A 147 -8.96 16.03 0.69
CA SER A 147 -8.54 15.62 2.05
C SER A 147 -9.52 14.62 2.68
N ALA A 148 -10.83 14.84 2.51
CA ALA A 148 -11.84 13.92 3.01
C ALA A 148 -11.81 12.56 2.32
N SER A 149 -11.52 12.53 1.01
CA SER A 149 -11.38 11.27 0.27
C SER A 149 -10.24 10.41 0.80
N PHE A 150 -9.10 11.01 1.16
CA PHE A 150 -7.98 10.27 1.77
C PHE A 150 -8.35 9.66 3.12
N LEU A 151 -9.05 10.42 3.98
CA LEU A 151 -9.47 9.94 5.30
C LEU A 151 -10.52 8.83 5.19
N LEU A 152 -11.53 9.00 4.33
CA LEU A 152 -12.60 8.01 4.16
C LEU A 152 -12.07 6.70 3.58
N ILE A 153 -11.29 6.78 2.52
CA ILE A 153 -10.77 5.56 1.88
C ILE A 153 -9.65 4.94 2.71
N GLY A 154 -8.78 5.75 3.31
CA GLY A 154 -7.78 5.28 4.26
C GLY A 154 -8.42 4.58 5.46
N GLY A 155 -9.46 5.16 6.04
CA GLY A 155 -10.24 4.55 7.12
C GLY A 155 -10.93 3.24 6.71
N PHE A 156 -11.56 3.21 5.54
CA PHE A 156 -12.16 1.98 5.00
C PHE A 156 -11.11 0.88 4.76
N MET A 157 -9.96 1.23 4.20
CA MET A 157 -8.85 0.28 3.99
C MET A 157 -8.26 -0.23 5.30
N LEU A 158 -8.17 0.62 6.34
CA LEU A 158 -7.75 0.20 7.67
C LEU A 158 -8.75 -0.77 8.30
N LEU A 159 -10.05 -0.50 8.21
CA LEU A 159 -11.10 -1.41 8.69
C LEU A 159 -11.03 -2.77 8.00
N LEU A 160 -10.85 -2.79 6.67
CA LEU A 160 -10.64 -4.03 5.94
C LEU A 160 -9.36 -4.75 6.39
N CYS A 161 -8.26 -4.03 6.61
CA CYS A 161 -7.01 -4.61 7.09
C CYS A 161 -7.18 -5.25 8.47
N ILE A 162 -7.85 -4.58 9.38
CA ILE A 162 -8.18 -5.10 10.72
C ILE A 162 -9.08 -6.33 10.62
N SER A 163 -10.11 -6.30 9.77
CA SER A 163 -11.01 -7.43 9.57
C SER A 163 -10.27 -8.67 9.09
N VAL A 164 -9.38 -8.51 8.09
CA VAL A 164 -8.54 -9.61 7.60
C VAL A 164 -7.59 -10.11 8.69
N ALA A 165 -6.98 -9.21 9.46
CA ALA A 165 -6.10 -9.59 10.57
C ALA A 165 -6.84 -10.41 11.64
N LEU A 166 -8.09 -10.03 11.96
CA LEU A 166 -8.93 -10.77 12.93
C LEU A 166 -9.33 -12.14 12.40
N ILE A 167 -9.72 -12.25 11.12
CA ILE A 167 -10.04 -13.53 10.49
C ILE A 167 -8.83 -14.47 10.53
N ILE A 168 -7.65 -13.98 10.18
CA ILE A 168 -6.41 -14.76 10.21
C ILE A 168 -6.08 -15.22 11.63
N ARG A 169 -6.24 -14.36 12.64
CA ARG A 169 -6.05 -14.74 14.04
C ARG A 169 -7.03 -15.84 14.47
N ARG A 170 -8.29 -15.76 14.06
CA ARG A 170 -9.30 -16.80 14.39
C ARG A 170 -9.03 -18.12 13.70
N VAL A 171 -8.63 -18.10 12.43
CA VAL A 171 -8.31 -19.32 11.66
C VAL A 171 -6.99 -19.93 12.11
N GLY A 172 -5.97 -19.13 12.44
CA GLY A 172 -4.67 -19.61 12.94
C GLY A 172 -4.69 -20.14 14.38
N MET A 173 -5.78 -19.94 15.13
CA MET A 173 -5.97 -20.48 16.47
C MET A 173 -6.74 -21.81 16.51
N ARG A 174 -7.06 -22.41 15.38
CA ARG A 174 -7.56 -23.80 15.36
C ARG A 174 -6.35 -24.74 15.45
N PRO A 175 -6.13 -25.42 16.60
CA PRO A 175 -5.14 -26.49 16.67
C PRO A 175 -5.62 -27.64 15.76
N SER A 176 -4.78 -28.03 14.83
CA SER A 176 -4.90 -29.33 14.13
C SER A 176 -4.55 -30.45 15.05
#